data_00a0e314bb145979914b3bd2a635895d
#
_entry.id   00a0e314bb145979914b3bd2a635895d
#
_cell.length_a   1.000
_cell.length_b   1.000
_cell.length_c   1.000
_cell.angle_alpha   90.00
_cell.angle_beta   90.00
_cell.angle_gamma   90.00
#
_symmetry.space_group_name_H-M   'P 1'
#
loop_
_entity.id
_entity.type
_entity.pdbx_description
1 polymer ?
#
loop_
_entity_poly.entity_id
_entity_poly.type
_entity_poly.pdbx_seq_one_letter_code
_entity_poly.pdbx_strand_id
1 'polypeptide(L)'
;MSTKQSAGILLYRLSPAEGLNPAEAPAQATRTPEVFLVHPGGPFWKNKHAGTWTIPKGEFTADEPALDAAIREFREETGVGLNGQFSPLNPIRQKGGKRAYAWAIAGDLDPAKLISNTFELEWPRGSGRMQAFPEVDKGAWYTLEAARAIINPAQIPFLDELAETLK
;
A
#
# COMPACT_ATOMS: atom_id res chain seq x y z
N MET A 1 15.40 -17.99 15.90
CA MET A 1 14.92 -16.61 15.76
C MET A 1 13.74 -16.58 14.79
N SER A 2 12.65 -15.97 15.20
CA SER A 2 11.51 -15.83 14.32
C SER A 2 11.80 -14.76 13.26
N THR A 3 11.53 -15.09 12.00
CA THR A 3 11.66 -14.15 10.91
C THR A 3 10.54 -13.12 11.04
N LYS A 4 10.87 -11.84 10.89
CA LYS A 4 9.85 -10.79 10.89
C LYS A 4 8.92 -10.97 9.70
N GLN A 5 7.63 -10.76 9.95
CA GLN A 5 6.59 -10.87 8.93
C GLN A 5 5.78 -9.58 8.86
N SER A 6 5.38 -9.22 7.66
CA SER A 6 4.45 -8.13 7.45
C SER A 6 3.32 -8.57 6.53
N ALA A 7 2.20 -7.87 6.63
CA ALA A 7 1.02 -8.15 5.84
C ALA A 7 0.41 -6.83 5.36
N GLY A 8 -0.06 -6.81 4.13
CA GLY A 8 -0.60 -5.60 3.54
C GLY A 8 -1.69 -5.86 2.52
N ILE A 9 -2.27 -4.79 2.03
CA ILE A 9 -3.37 -4.81 1.08
C ILE A 9 -2.98 -4.06 -0.18
N LEU A 10 -3.16 -4.71 -1.32
CA LEU A 10 -3.06 -4.06 -2.63
C LEU A 10 -4.48 -3.73 -3.08
N LEU A 11 -4.91 -2.52 -2.76
CA LEU A 11 -6.21 -2.01 -3.18
C LEU A 11 -6.09 -1.55 -4.63
N TYR A 12 -7.02 -1.98 -5.47
CA TYR A 12 -7.01 -1.60 -6.87
C TYR A 12 -8.41 -1.19 -7.33
N ARG A 13 -8.44 -0.41 -8.40
CA ARG A 13 -9.67 -0.02 -9.09
C ARG A 13 -9.40 0.01 -10.59
N LEU A 14 -10.47 -0.06 -11.36
CA LEU A 14 -10.40 0.06 -12.81
C LEU A 14 -10.91 1.44 -13.19
N SER A 15 -10.00 2.31 -13.59
CA SER A 15 -10.38 3.64 -14.07
C SER A 15 -10.88 3.57 -15.49
N PRO A 16 -11.84 4.43 -15.88
CA PRO A 16 -12.24 4.51 -17.29
C PRO A 16 -11.07 4.98 -18.14
N ALA A 17 -11.10 4.63 -19.42
CA ALA A 17 -10.09 5.10 -20.37
C ALA A 17 -10.03 6.63 -20.33
N GLU A 18 -8.82 7.18 -20.49
CA GLU A 18 -8.56 8.61 -20.41
C GLU A 18 -9.50 9.38 -21.35
N GLY A 19 -10.10 10.44 -20.85
CA GLY A 19 -10.99 11.30 -21.59
C GLY A 19 -12.44 10.86 -21.66
N LEU A 20 -12.79 9.73 -21.05
CA LEU A 20 -14.17 9.25 -21.02
C LEU A 20 -14.81 9.43 -19.66
N ASN A 21 -16.01 9.98 -19.65
CA ASN A 21 -16.83 10.02 -18.45
C ASN A 21 -17.30 8.59 -18.13
N PRO A 22 -17.12 8.11 -16.89
CA PRO A 22 -17.55 6.74 -16.53
C PRO A 22 -18.99 6.42 -16.90
N ALA A 23 -19.91 7.42 -16.81
CA ALA A 23 -21.32 7.24 -17.14
C ALA A 23 -21.56 7.11 -18.64
N GLU A 24 -20.64 7.59 -19.46
CA GLU A 24 -20.77 7.61 -20.92
C GLU A 24 -19.86 6.60 -21.60
N ALA A 25 -18.95 5.95 -20.86
CA ALA A 25 -18.04 4.99 -21.42
C ALA A 25 -18.80 3.77 -21.96
N PRO A 26 -18.48 3.31 -23.19
CA PRO A 26 -19.06 2.07 -23.69
C PRO A 26 -18.73 0.90 -22.77
N ALA A 27 -19.62 -0.09 -22.69
CA ALA A 27 -19.38 -1.27 -21.86
C ALA A 27 -18.08 -2.00 -22.20
N GLN A 28 -17.58 -1.83 -23.41
CA GLN A 28 -16.33 -2.44 -23.89
C GLN A 28 -15.13 -1.50 -23.81
N ALA A 29 -15.27 -0.30 -23.23
CA ALA A 29 -14.14 0.61 -23.08
C ALA A 29 -13.08 -0.06 -22.21
N THR A 30 -11.82 -0.01 -22.66
CA THR A 30 -10.70 -0.54 -21.91
C THR A 30 -10.52 0.26 -20.65
N ARG A 31 -10.61 -0.40 -19.50
CA ARG A 31 -10.37 0.22 -18.20
C ARG A 31 -8.92 -0.03 -17.79
N THR A 32 -8.28 1.01 -17.28
CA THR A 32 -6.90 0.93 -16.83
C THR A 32 -6.87 0.62 -15.34
N PRO A 33 -6.19 -0.46 -14.94
CA PRO A 33 -6.03 -0.74 -13.51
C PRO A 33 -5.18 0.32 -12.84
N GLU A 34 -5.63 0.74 -11.66
CA GLU A 34 -4.87 1.63 -10.78
C GLU A 34 -4.76 0.98 -9.41
N VAL A 35 -3.62 1.20 -8.77
CA VAL A 35 -3.35 0.69 -7.42
C VAL A 35 -3.15 1.85 -6.47
N PHE A 36 -3.56 1.63 -5.22
CA PHE A 36 -3.38 2.62 -4.17
C PHE A 36 -2.07 2.33 -3.42
N LEU A 37 -1.18 3.32 -3.41
CA LEU A 37 0.09 3.24 -2.70
C LEU A 37 0.19 4.36 -1.69
N VAL A 38 1.00 4.14 -0.67
CA VAL A 38 1.25 5.12 0.38
C VAL A 38 2.73 5.45 0.46
N HIS A 39 3.01 6.67 0.90
CA HIS A 39 4.38 7.15 1.11
C HIS A 39 4.67 7.12 2.61
N PRO A 40 5.80 6.52 3.04
CA PRO A 40 6.13 6.49 4.45
C PRO A 40 6.37 7.89 5.01
N GLY A 41 5.84 8.12 6.21
CA GLY A 41 5.99 9.40 6.88
C GLY A 41 7.29 9.47 7.70
N GLY A 42 7.53 10.64 8.23
CA GLY A 42 8.69 10.91 9.05
C GLY A 42 9.82 11.59 8.28
N PRO A 43 10.83 12.09 9.01
CA PRO A 43 11.86 12.94 8.42
C PRO A 43 12.81 12.21 7.48
N PHE A 44 12.98 10.88 7.63
CA PHE A 44 13.89 10.11 6.79
C PHE A 44 13.42 9.97 5.35
N TRP A 45 12.10 10.02 5.12
CA TRP A 45 11.49 9.74 3.83
C TRP A 45 10.95 10.97 3.12
N LYS A 46 10.94 12.11 3.81
CA LYS A 46 10.28 13.34 3.36
C LYS A 46 10.60 13.74 1.93
N ASN A 47 11.85 13.62 1.50
CA ASN A 47 12.27 14.05 0.17
C ASN A 47 12.57 12.88 -0.77
N LYS A 48 12.18 11.67 -0.40
CA LYS A 48 12.42 10.48 -1.23
C LYS A 48 11.13 10.09 -1.94
N HIS A 49 11.23 9.71 -3.19
CA HIS A 49 10.08 9.34 -4.01
C HIS A 49 10.29 7.98 -4.68
N ALA A 50 11.25 7.87 -5.60
CA ALA A 50 11.50 6.61 -6.32
C ALA A 50 11.90 5.49 -5.36
N GLY A 51 11.24 4.34 -5.48
CA GLY A 51 11.55 3.15 -4.68
C GLY A 51 11.09 3.21 -3.23
N THR A 52 10.34 4.24 -2.83
CA THR A 52 9.93 4.44 -1.43
C THR A 52 8.46 4.20 -1.17
N TRP A 53 7.61 4.30 -2.19
CA TRP A 53 6.19 4.03 -2.04
C TRP A 53 5.95 2.55 -1.79
N THR A 54 4.87 2.23 -1.10
CA THR A 54 4.59 0.85 -0.68
C THR A 54 3.08 0.62 -0.63
N ILE A 55 2.67 -0.64 -0.68
CA ILE A 55 1.30 -0.96 -0.31
C ILE A 55 1.14 -0.67 1.18
N PRO A 56 -0.05 -0.27 1.65
CA PRO A 56 -0.28 -0.16 3.09
C PRO A 56 -0.04 -1.51 3.75
N LYS A 57 0.89 -1.57 4.71
CA LYS A 57 1.29 -2.82 5.37
C LYS A 57 1.98 -2.54 6.68
N GLY A 58 2.05 -3.57 7.52
CA GLY A 58 2.82 -3.48 8.75
C GLY A 58 3.19 -4.84 9.28
N GLU A 59 3.99 -4.84 10.32
CA GLU A 59 4.47 -6.06 10.96
C GLU A 59 3.38 -6.70 11.81
N PHE A 60 3.40 -8.02 11.91
CA PHE A 60 2.48 -8.76 12.75
C PHE A 60 3.20 -9.95 13.39
N THR A 61 2.62 -10.45 14.48
CA THR A 61 3.16 -11.60 15.20
C THR A 61 2.38 -12.86 14.83
N ALA A 62 2.93 -14.03 15.22
CA ALA A 62 2.31 -15.32 14.96
C ALA A 62 0.92 -15.48 15.61
N ASP A 63 0.59 -14.63 16.58
CA ASP A 63 -0.70 -14.68 17.29
C ASP A 63 -1.86 -14.11 16.47
N GLU A 64 -1.56 -13.42 15.39
CA GLU A 64 -2.55 -12.76 14.56
C GLU A 64 -2.54 -13.39 13.15
N PRO A 65 -3.71 -13.79 12.61
CA PRO A 65 -3.76 -14.24 11.22
C PRO A 65 -3.29 -13.14 10.28
N ALA A 66 -2.53 -13.52 9.26
CA ALA A 66 -1.90 -12.54 8.36
C ALA A 66 -2.92 -11.62 7.65
N LEU A 67 -4.07 -12.17 7.23
CA LEU A 67 -5.10 -11.34 6.58
C LEU A 67 -5.70 -10.32 7.55
N ASP A 68 -5.96 -10.74 8.79
CA ASP A 68 -6.48 -9.81 9.80
C ASP A 68 -5.48 -8.69 10.06
N ALA A 69 -4.20 -9.03 10.11
CA ALA A 69 -3.13 -8.03 10.25
C ALA A 69 -3.11 -7.07 9.07
N ALA A 70 -3.26 -7.57 7.85
CA ALA A 70 -3.28 -6.74 6.66
C ALA A 70 -4.44 -5.74 6.69
N ILE A 71 -5.62 -6.20 7.09
CA ILE A 71 -6.80 -5.33 7.19
C ILE A 71 -6.62 -4.29 8.28
N ARG A 72 -6.08 -4.70 9.42
CA ARG A 72 -5.80 -3.80 10.54
C ARG A 72 -4.78 -2.73 10.14
N GLU A 73 -3.68 -3.13 9.52
CA GLU A 73 -2.63 -2.20 9.09
C GLU A 73 -3.16 -1.21 8.05
N PHE A 74 -4.00 -1.68 7.14
CA PHE A 74 -4.61 -0.79 6.16
C PHE A 74 -5.44 0.29 6.85
N ARG A 75 -6.23 -0.09 7.85
CA ARG A 75 -7.03 0.86 8.62
C ARG A 75 -6.15 1.83 9.41
N GLU A 76 -5.07 1.34 10.02
CA GLU A 76 -4.16 2.20 10.78
C GLU A 76 -3.45 3.22 9.91
N GLU A 77 -3.11 2.85 8.67
CA GLU A 77 -2.37 3.73 7.76
C GLU A 77 -3.28 4.65 6.93
N THR A 78 -4.53 4.29 6.74
CA THR A 78 -5.44 5.07 5.86
C THR A 78 -6.68 5.61 6.56
N GLY A 79 -7.07 5.03 7.68
CA GLY A 79 -8.33 5.34 8.35
C GLY A 79 -9.54 4.63 7.73
N VAL A 80 -9.34 3.77 6.74
CA VAL A 80 -10.42 3.13 5.99
C VAL A 80 -10.51 1.65 6.33
N GLY A 81 -11.75 1.19 6.64
CA GLY A 81 -12.03 -0.23 6.79
C GLY A 81 -12.40 -0.85 5.44
N LEU A 82 -11.98 -2.08 5.22
CA LEU A 82 -12.24 -2.79 3.97
C LEU A 82 -13.13 -4.00 4.21
N ASN A 83 -14.06 -4.20 3.30
CA ASN A 83 -14.90 -5.38 3.22
C ASN A 83 -14.93 -5.89 1.80
N GLY A 84 -15.04 -7.20 1.63
CA GLY A 84 -15.16 -7.82 0.31
C GLY A 84 -14.33 -9.07 0.20
N GLN A 85 -14.03 -9.44 -1.03
CA GLN A 85 -13.22 -10.62 -1.33
C GLN A 85 -11.75 -10.25 -1.45
N PHE A 86 -10.97 -10.80 -0.54
CA PHE A 86 -9.51 -10.63 -0.53
C PHE A 86 -8.87 -11.80 -1.27
N SER A 87 -8.13 -11.50 -2.32
CA SER A 87 -7.43 -12.51 -3.13
C SER A 87 -5.97 -12.57 -2.72
N PRO A 88 -5.49 -13.70 -2.19
CA PRO A 88 -4.10 -13.78 -1.75
C PRO A 88 -3.13 -13.67 -2.93
N LEU A 89 -2.07 -12.92 -2.72
CA LEU A 89 -0.94 -12.85 -3.65
C LEU A 89 0.19 -13.72 -3.10
N ASN A 90 1.13 -14.08 -3.97
CA ASN A 90 2.28 -14.85 -3.52
C ASN A 90 3.14 -14.00 -2.58
N PRO A 91 3.54 -14.53 -1.42
CA PRO A 91 4.40 -13.76 -0.51
C PRO A 91 5.76 -13.50 -1.14
N ILE A 92 6.37 -12.40 -0.72
CA ILE A 92 7.70 -12.00 -1.19
C ILE A 92 8.66 -11.98 -0.01
N ARG A 93 9.96 -12.05 -0.33
CA ARG A 93 11.02 -11.84 0.66
C ARG A 93 11.62 -10.47 0.43
N GLN A 94 11.71 -9.69 1.51
CA GLN A 94 12.35 -8.40 1.47
C GLN A 94 13.78 -8.50 2.00
N LYS A 95 14.54 -7.42 1.83
CA LYS A 95 15.89 -7.30 2.35
C LYS A 95 15.91 -7.68 3.84
N GLY A 96 16.87 -8.50 4.24
CA GLY A 96 16.97 -8.99 5.62
C GLY A 96 16.15 -10.25 5.91
N GLY A 97 15.54 -10.87 4.89
CA GLY A 97 14.77 -12.10 5.05
C GLY A 97 13.34 -11.91 5.53
N LYS A 98 12.89 -10.66 5.67
CA LYS A 98 11.52 -10.35 6.09
C LYS A 98 10.54 -10.83 5.03
N ARG A 99 9.54 -11.60 5.46
CA ARG A 99 8.50 -12.10 4.55
C ARG A 99 7.30 -11.15 4.56
N ALA A 100 6.83 -10.79 3.38
CA ALA A 100 5.66 -9.92 3.23
C ALA A 100 4.54 -10.67 2.52
N TYR A 101 3.37 -10.65 3.14
CA TYR A 101 2.14 -11.22 2.59
C TYR A 101 1.27 -10.07 2.10
N ALA A 102 0.52 -10.31 1.04
CA ALA A 102 -0.41 -9.31 0.53
C ALA A 102 -1.66 -9.96 -0.04
N TRP A 103 -2.74 -9.22 0.01
CA TRP A 103 -4.02 -9.57 -0.60
C TRP A 103 -4.46 -8.43 -1.50
N ALA A 104 -4.99 -8.78 -2.66
CA ALA A 104 -5.57 -7.82 -3.57
C ALA A 104 -7.07 -7.73 -3.31
N ILE A 105 -7.61 -6.52 -3.40
CA ILE A 105 -9.05 -6.29 -3.29
C ILE A 105 -9.42 -5.10 -4.17
N ALA A 106 -10.55 -5.24 -4.86
CA ALA A 106 -11.12 -4.14 -5.63
C ALA A 106 -11.85 -3.19 -4.70
N GLY A 107 -11.66 -1.89 -4.90
CA GLY A 107 -12.33 -0.88 -4.08
C GLY A 107 -11.85 0.50 -4.43
N ASP A 108 -12.33 1.47 -3.68
CA ASP A 108 -11.97 2.87 -3.89
C ASP A 108 -11.83 3.59 -2.57
N LEU A 109 -11.08 4.66 -2.57
CA LEU A 109 -10.98 5.58 -1.43
C LEU A 109 -10.48 6.93 -1.94
N ASP A 110 -10.75 7.97 -1.15
CA ASP A 110 -10.29 9.32 -1.45
C ASP A 110 -8.97 9.58 -0.73
N PRO A 111 -7.85 9.72 -1.45
CA PRO A 111 -6.55 9.97 -0.80
C PRO A 111 -6.52 11.25 0.03
N ALA A 112 -7.37 12.23 -0.28
CA ALA A 112 -7.44 13.47 0.48
C ALA A 112 -8.01 13.27 1.89
N LYS A 113 -8.66 12.13 2.15
CA LYS A 113 -9.28 11.82 3.44
C LYS A 113 -8.49 10.84 4.28
N LEU A 114 -7.24 10.60 3.95
CA LEU A 114 -6.40 9.68 4.70
C LEU A 114 -6.19 10.15 6.14
N ILE A 115 -6.30 9.20 7.06
CA ILE A 115 -6.01 9.43 8.48
C ILE A 115 -5.06 8.31 8.90
N SER A 116 -3.80 8.66 9.11
CA SER A 116 -2.77 7.70 9.49
C SER A 116 -2.51 7.73 10.99
N ASN A 117 -2.25 6.57 11.57
CA ASN A 117 -1.69 6.51 12.91
C ASN A 117 -0.33 7.19 12.91
N THR A 118 0.13 7.57 14.10
CA THR A 118 1.42 8.21 14.27
C THR A 118 2.40 7.28 15.02
N PHE A 119 3.68 7.56 14.85
CA PHE A 119 4.73 6.93 15.63
C PHE A 119 5.60 8.02 16.24
N GLU A 120 6.28 7.70 17.34
CA GLU A 120 7.18 8.64 17.99
C GLU A 120 8.63 8.33 17.62
N LEU A 121 9.38 9.38 17.36
CA LEU A 121 10.78 9.30 16.99
C LEU A 121 11.55 10.43 17.65
N GLU A 122 12.73 10.12 18.15
CA GLU A 122 13.63 11.17 18.64
C GLU A 122 14.11 11.98 17.44
N TRP A 123 13.74 13.26 17.43
CA TRP A 123 14.13 14.13 16.34
C TRP A 123 14.29 15.58 16.82
N PRO A 124 15.38 16.30 16.51
CA PRO A 124 16.54 15.78 15.77
C PRO A 124 17.25 14.66 16.52
N ARG A 125 18.02 13.87 15.76
CA ARG A 125 18.75 12.73 16.33
C ARG A 125 19.68 13.22 17.45
N GLY A 126 19.61 12.56 18.61
CA GLY A 126 20.43 12.90 19.77
C GLY A 126 19.92 14.09 20.58
N SER A 127 18.77 14.67 20.22
CA SER A 127 18.22 15.85 20.91
C SER A 127 17.52 15.54 22.23
N GLY A 128 17.14 14.27 22.46
CA GLY A 128 16.32 13.89 23.59
C GLY A 128 14.85 14.29 23.45
N ARG A 129 14.45 14.84 22.30
CA ARG A 129 13.08 15.28 22.04
C ARG A 129 12.35 14.26 21.19
N MET A 130 11.24 13.74 21.72
CA MET A 130 10.37 12.85 20.97
C MET A 130 9.34 13.65 20.18
N GLN A 131 9.21 13.36 18.90
CA GLN A 131 8.20 13.97 18.04
C GLN A 131 7.33 12.90 17.41
N ALA A 132 6.05 13.20 17.25
CA ALA A 132 5.11 12.30 16.58
C ALA A 132 5.09 12.61 15.08
N PHE A 133 5.17 11.56 14.26
CA PHE A 133 5.08 11.65 12.81
C PHE A 133 4.02 10.66 12.32
N PRO A 134 3.30 10.97 11.24
CA PRO A 134 2.38 9.99 10.68
C PRO A 134 3.15 8.80 10.12
N GLU A 135 2.60 7.60 10.25
CA GLU A 135 3.19 6.41 9.63
C GLU A 135 3.18 6.54 8.11
N VAL A 136 2.13 7.16 7.58
CA VAL A 136 1.94 7.46 6.16
C VAL A 136 1.66 8.94 6.04
N ASP A 137 2.44 9.66 5.24
CA ASP A 137 2.23 11.10 5.06
C ASP A 137 1.33 11.43 3.88
N LYS A 138 1.19 10.55 2.92
CA LYS A 138 0.29 10.72 1.77
C LYS A 138 0.04 9.39 1.08
N GLY A 139 -1.03 9.33 0.33
CA GLY A 139 -1.36 8.21 -0.52
C GLY A 139 -1.86 8.71 -1.87
N ALA A 140 -1.79 7.86 -2.88
CA ALA A 140 -2.26 8.22 -4.20
C ALA A 140 -2.54 6.98 -5.04
N TRP A 141 -3.34 7.17 -6.07
CA TRP A 141 -3.63 6.16 -7.07
C TRP A 141 -2.64 6.27 -8.21
N TYR A 142 -2.13 5.13 -8.64
CA TYR A 142 -1.16 5.07 -9.74
C TYR A 142 -1.55 3.95 -10.70
N THR A 143 -1.33 4.18 -11.99
CA THR A 143 -1.38 3.07 -12.95
C THR A 143 -0.31 2.05 -12.59
N LEU A 144 -0.45 0.81 -13.07
CA LEU A 144 0.56 -0.21 -12.78
C LEU A 144 1.95 0.20 -13.28
N GLU A 145 2.01 0.85 -14.44
CA GLU A 145 3.28 1.33 -14.99
C GLU A 145 3.91 2.40 -14.10
N ALA A 146 3.13 3.40 -13.69
CA ALA A 146 3.63 4.46 -12.79
C ALA A 146 4.03 3.89 -11.43
N ALA A 147 3.26 2.95 -10.92
CA ALA A 147 3.54 2.32 -9.63
C ALA A 147 4.89 1.58 -9.64
N ARG A 148 5.20 0.88 -10.73
CA ARG A 148 6.47 0.14 -10.84
C ARG A 148 7.67 1.06 -10.71
N ALA A 149 7.56 2.30 -11.14
CA ALA A 149 8.68 3.25 -11.11
C ALA A 149 8.95 3.80 -9.71
N ILE A 150 7.98 3.78 -8.80
CA ILE A 150 8.10 4.44 -7.50
C ILE A 150 7.98 3.48 -6.30
N ILE A 151 7.39 2.30 -6.49
CA ILE A 151 7.20 1.34 -5.40
C ILE A 151 8.53 0.74 -4.97
N ASN A 152 8.62 0.35 -3.70
CA ASN A 152 9.75 -0.43 -3.21
C ASN A 152 9.96 -1.62 -4.16
N PRO A 153 11.16 -1.76 -4.74
CA PRO A 153 11.40 -2.80 -5.76
C PRO A 153 11.04 -4.21 -5.32
N ALA A 154 11.17 -4.52 -4.03
CA ALA A 154 10.81 -5.84 -3.52
C ALA A 154 9.32 -6.15 -3.69
N GLN A 155 8.48 -5.14 -3.83
CA GLN A 155 7.02 -5.28 -3.96
C GLN A 155 6.54 -5.31 -5.41
N ILE A 156 7.43 -5.11 -6.38
CA ILE A 156 7.06 -5.18 -7.80
C ILE A 156 6.34 -6.48 -8.16
N PRO A 157 6.76 -7.66 -7.63
CA PRO A 157 6.03 -8.90 -7.93
C PRO A 157 4.54 -8.87 -7.60
N PHE A 158 4.14 -8.10 -6.58
CA PHE A 158 2.71 -7.94 -6.28
C PHE A 158 1.96 -7.26 -7.42
N LEU A 159 2.57 -6.24 -8.03
CA LEU A 159 1.98 -5.54 -9.17
C LEU A 159 1.88 -6.45 -10.39
N ASP A 160 2.93 -7.23 -10.64
CA ASP A 160 2.97 -8.14 -11.77
C ASP A 160 1.90 -9.23 -11.64
N GLU A 161 1.73 -9.78 -10.45
CA GLU A 161 0.72 -10.80 -10.20
C GLU A 161 -0.69 -10.24 -10.36
N LEU A 162 -0.93 -9.01 -9.87
CA LEU A 162 -2.22 -8.37 -10.08
C LEU A 162 -2.50 -8.17 -11.57
N ALA A 163 -1.50 -7.72 -12.32
CA ALA A 163 -1.66 -7.51 -13.76
C ALA A 163 -2.07 -8.80 -14.48
N GLU A 164 -1.48 -9.93 -14.10
CA GLU A 164 -1.86 -11.23 -14.66
C GLU A 164 -3.29 -11.62 -14.27
N THR A 165 -3.68 -11.36 -13.05
CA THR A 165 -5.03 -11.68 -12.55
C THR A 165 -6.11 -10.89 -13.26
N LEU A 166 -5.79 -9.66 -13.68
CA LEU A 166 -6.77 -8.76 -14.32
C LEU A 166 -6.84 -8.89 -15.84
N LYS A 167 -6.08 -9.80 -16.43
CA LYS A 167 -6.15 -10.05 -17.87
C LYS A 167 -7.42 -10.79 -18.29
#